data_6de202df42deb4211571d01c9211aede
#
_entry.id   6de202df42deb4211571d01c9211aede
#
_cell.length_a   1.000
_cell.length_b   1.000
_cell.length_c   1.000
_cell.angle_alpha   90.00
_cell.angle_beta   90.00
_cell.angle_gamma   90.00
#
_symmetry.space_group_name_H-M   'P 1'
#
loop_
_entity.id
_entity.type
_entity.pdbx_description
1 polymer ?
#
loop_
_entity_poly.entity_id
_entity_poly.type
_entity_poly.pdbx_seq_one_letter_code
_entity_poly.pdbx_strand_id
1 'polypeptide(L)'
;MTDLQIGLAVIGVLAVAGVLAYNWLQERRAKRAAERAFASSHSDVLLDEPHGRREPTLGTHPRPAPLQAEAMPDAQVDYIMELSIPAGAAAPLLRELWAPIESRFARRVLLAAGGTTVHAALQLVTRAGVVSDAELLEFRSAVETLAAKLGATVAAPEMREALDAARELDRACADADIQVALHVVGVGELPQVEVSGFQVEKRADGVTLALDVARTTEPRRAYEAMARAGVQLAQAGGGRIVDDNGTALDERALATIGAQLEAVQATLTARGIEPGSALALRLFS
;
A
#
# COMPACT_ATOMS: atom_id res chain seq x y z
N MET A 1 40.16 -6.90 -33.40
CA MET A 1 39.19 -6.13 -32.62
C MET A 1 39.64 -4.69 -32.65
N THR A 2 38.77 -3.79 -33.05
CA THR A 2 39.10 -2.35 -33.10
C THR A 2 39.10 -1.80 -31.66
N ASP A 3 39.97 -0.81 -31.38
CA ASP A 3 40.09 -0.14 -30.07
C ASP A 3 38.73 0.35 -29.54
N LEU A 4 37.82 0.72 -30.42
CA LEU A 4 36.47 1.11 -30.14
C LEU A 4 35.61 -0.05 -29.53
N GLN A 5 35.81 -1.29 -30.04
CA GLN A 5 35.08 -2.46 -29.53
C GLN A 5 35.55 -2.86 -28.10
N ILE A 6 36.84 -2.69 -27.86
CA ILE A 6 37.43 -2.94 -26.55
C ILE A 6 36.93 -1.89 -25.55
N GLY A 7 36.88 -0.61 -25.93
CA GLY A 7 36.36 0.47 -25.11
C GLY A 7 34.87 0.27 -24.74
N LEU A 8 34.03 -0.13 -25.72
CA LEU A 8 32.62 -0.40 -25.49
C LEU A 8 32.39 -1.61 -24.56
N ALA A 9 33.20 -2.67 -24.73
CA ALA A 9 33.14 -3.85 -23.86
C ALA A 9 33.53 -3.53 -22.41
N VAL A 10 34.54 -2.70 -22.21
CA VAL A 10 34.99 -2.26 -20.87
C VAL A 10 33.89 -1.45 -20.18
N ILE A 11 33.26 -0.50 -20.89
CA ILE A 11 32.15 0.30 -20.36
C ILE A 11 30.95 -0.61 -19.99
N GLY A 12 30.61 -1.58 -20.83
CA GLY A 12 29.56 -2.54 -20.55
C GLY A 12 29.81 -3.38 -19.29
N VAL A 13 31.05 -3.89 -19.14
CA VAL A 13 31.44 -4.66 -17.93
C VAL A 13 31.40 -3.77 -16.69
N LEU A 14 31.86 -2.54 -16.75
CA LEU A 14 31.82 -1.59 -15.62
C LEU A 14 30.40 -1.24 -15.23
N ALA A 15 29.49 -1.05 -16.18
CA ALA A 15 28.07 -0.77 -15.93
C ALA A 15 27.40 -1.98 -15.21
N VAL A 16 27.63 -3.20 -15.72
CA VAL A 16 27.08 -4.42 -15.09
C VAL A 16 27.67 -4.64 -13.70
N ALA A 17 28.98 -4.45 -13.53
CA ALA A 17 29.63 -4.57 -12.22
C ALA A 17 29.10 -3.52 -11.23
N GLY A 18 28.83 -2.30 -11.70
CA GLY A 18 28.21 -1.23 -10.89
C GLY A 18 26.83 -1.59 -10.39
N VAL A 19 25.98 -2.11 -11.28
CA VAL A 19 24.62 -2.55 -10.91
C VAL A 19 24.66 -3.72 -9.93
N LEU A 20 25.51 -4.71 -10.15
CA LEU A 20 25.67 -5.86 -9.23
C LEU A 20 26.19 -5.42 -7.86
N ALA A 21 27.17 -4.52 -7.83
CA ALA A 21 27.69 -3.96 -6.57
C ALA A 21 26.62 -3.17 -5.82
N TYR A 22 25.83 -2.36 -6.54
CA TYR A 22 24.74 -1.60 -5.96
C TYR A 22 23.64 -2.52 -5.36
N ASN A 23 23.19 -3.53 -6.11
CA ASN A 23 22.23 -4.50 -5.61
C ASN A 23 22.75 -5.27 -4.38
N TRP A 24 24.03 -5.67 -4.40
CA TRP A 24 24.63 -6.35 -3.27
C TRP A 24 24.75 -5.47 -2.01
N LEU A 25 25.08 -4.17 -2.19
CA LEU A 25 25.08 -3.21 -1.08
C LEU A 25 23.66 -2.99 -0.51
N GLN A 26 22.66 -2.90 -1.37
CA GLN A 26 21.27 -2.71 -0.98
C GLN A 26 20.75 -3.94 -0.21
N GLU A 27 21.04 -5.15 -0.69
CA GLU A 27 20.68 -6.39 0.01
C GLU A 27 21.35 -6.50 1.38
N ARG A 28 22.62 -6.10 1.49
CA ARG A 28 23.32 -6.04 2.78
C ARG A 28 22.73 -5.01 3.74
N ARG A 29 22.27 -3.86 3.23
CA ARG A 29 21.59 -2.85 4.06
C ARG A 29 20.25 -3.37 4.57
N ALA A 30 19.46 -4.00 3.70
CA ALA A 30 18.19 -4.61 4.07
C ALA A 30 18.35 -5.74 5.11
N LYS A 31 19.34 -6.63 4.94
CA LYS A 31 19.66 -7.69 5.92
C LYS A 31 20.07 -7.11 7.27
N ARG A 32 20.91 -6.08 7.31
CA ARG A 32 21.33 -5.42 8.55
C ARG A 32 20.18 -4.66 9.24
N ALA A 33 19.23 -4.12 8.47
CA ALA A 33 18.03 -3.49 9.02
C ALA A 33 17.10 -4.55 9.65
N ALA A 34 16.91 -5.69 8.97
CA ALA A 34 16.17 -6.82 9.51
C ALA A 34 16.84 -7.40 10.77
N GLU A 35 18.16 -7.63 10.75
CA GLU A 35 18.90 -8.12 11.92
C GLU A 35 18.80 -7.17 13.12
N ARG A 36 18.78 -5.85 12.93
CA ARG A 36 18.58 -4.87 14.01
C ARG A 36 17.14 -4.88 14.52
N ALA A 37 16.15 -5.10 13.66
CA ALA A 37 14.74 -5.22 14.05
C ALA A 37 14.49 -6.49 14.89
N PHE A 38 15.26 -7.57 14.63
CA PHE A 38 15.17 -8.83 15.40
C PHE A 38 16.19 -8.92 16.55
N ALA A 39 17.16 -8.03 16.65
CA ALA A 39 18.17 -8.00 17.71
C ALA A 39 17.76 -7.18 18.95
N SER A 40 16.52 -6.73 19.05
CA SER A 40 16.00 -6.19 20.29
C SER A 40 15.88 -7.33 21.29
N SER A 41 16.83 -7.43 22.22
CA SER A 41 16.77 -8.28 23.39
C SER A 41 15.56 -7.87 24.25
N HIS A 42 14.40 -8.45 23.97
CA HIS A 42 13.33 -8.47 24.94
C HIS A 42 13.75 -9.43 26.04
N SER A 43 14.10 -8.88 27.19
CA SER A 43 14.16 -9.66 28.44
C SER A 43 12.81 -10.33 28.61
N ASP A 44 12.86 -11.64 28.88
CA ASP A 44 11.69 -12.50 29.04
C ASP A 44 10.83 -11.98 30.21
N VAL A 45 9.70 -11.33 29.88
CA VAL A 45 8.78 -10.67 30.83
C VAL A 45 8.01 -11.70 31.69
N LEU A 46 8.25 -13.00 31.50
CA LEU A 46 7.58 -14.07 32.20
C LEU A 46 8.23 -14.46 33.54
N LEU A 47 9.34 -13.82 33.94
CA LEU A 47 10.08 -14.17 35.17
C LEU A 47 10.12 -13.06 36.24
N ASP A 48 9.46 -11.91 36.04
CA ASP A 48 9.36 -10.88 37.07
C ASP A 48 8.01 -10.89 37.76
N GLU A 49 8.07 -10.91 39.12
CA GLU A 49 6.94 -10.95 40.01
C GLU A 49 6.02 -9.71 39.93
N PRO A 50 4.73 -9.84 40.31
CA PRO A 50 3.68 -8.86 40.02
C PRO A 50 3.77 -7.64 40.94
N HIS A 51 4.31 -6.54 40.44
CA HIS A 51 4.14 -5.23 41.05
C HIS A 51 3.04 -4.44 40.31
N GLY A 52 1.90 -4.31 40.95
CA GLY A 52 0.91 -3.24 40.71
C GLY A 52 0.31 -3.20 39.31
N ARG A 53 -0.80 -3.92 39.13
CA ARG A 53 -1.69 -3.84 37.99
C ARG A 53 -2.20 -2.40 37.79
N ARG A 54 -1.47 -1.60 36.99
CA ARG A 54 -2.03 -0.42 36.30
C ARG A 54 -2.60 -0.93 34.97
N GLU A 55 -3.92 -0.86 34.85
CA GLU A 55 -4.58 -1.08 33.57
C GLU A 55 -3.97 -0.09 32.55
N PRO A 56 -3.47 -0.56 31.39
CA PRO A 56 -3.07 0.36 30.34
C PRO A 56 -4.33 1.06 29.83
N THR A 57 -4.42 2.36 30.04
CA THR A 57 -5.37 3.20 29.34
C THR A 57 -5.01 3.08 27.88
N LEU A 58 -5.83 2.39 27.09
CA LEU A 58 -5.76 2.37 25.65
C LEU A 58 -5.86 3.82 25.17
N GLY A 59 -4.70 4.41 24.86
CA GLY A 59 -4.66 5.63 24.08
C GLY A 59 -5.47 5.39 22.82
N THR A 60 -6.44 6.25 22.60
CA THR A 60 -7.30 6.22 21.42
C THR A 60 -6.41 6.55 20.21
N HIS A 61 -5.73 5.53 19.68
CA HIS A 61 -5.26 5.62 18.31
C HIS A 61 -6.53 5.79 17.46
N PRO A 62 -6.61 6.78 16.57
CA PRO A 62 -7.70 6.85 15.62
C PRO A 62 -7.65 5.53 14.84
N ARG A 63 -8.57 4.63 15.19
CA ARG A 63 -8.83 3.43 14.43
C ARG A 63 -9.12 3.91 13.01
N PRO A 64 -8.39 3.47 11.98
CA PRO A 64 -8.78 3.78 10.63
C PRO A 64 -10.25 3.44 10.51
N ALA A 65 -11.05 4.41 10.10
CA ALA A 65 -12.49 4.25 9.95
C ALA A 65 -12.72 2.97 9.15
N PRO A 66 -13.67 2.11 9.56
CA PRO A 66 -13.99 0.94 8.78
C PRO A 66 -14.39 1.42 7.38
N LEU A 67 -13.66 0.99 6.36
CA LEU A 67 -14.03 1.11 4.94
C LEU A 67 -15.25 0.21 4.69
N GLN A 68 -16.38 0.54 5.32
CA GLN A 68 -17.67 -0.11 5.15
C GLN A 68 -18.68 0.87 4.56
N ALA A 69 -18.35 1.47 3.44
CA ALA A 69 -19.32 1.52 2.35
C ALA A 69 -19.29 0.10 1.76
N GLU A 70 -20.44 -0.51 1.51
CA GLU A 70 -20.54 -1.82 0.86
C GLU A 70 -19.68 -1.79 -0.39
N ALA A 71 -18.43 -2.24 -0.26
CA ALA A 71 -17.47 -2.19 -1.34
C ALA A 71 -17.93 -3.23 -2.37
N MET A 72 -18.46 -2.74 -3.47
CA MET A 72 -18.80 -3.62 -4.59
C MET A 72 -17.51 -4.18 -5.20
N PRO A 73 -17.50 -5.44 -5.59
CA PRO A 73 -16.39 -6.02 -6.34
C PRO A 73 -16.14 -5.22 -7.62
N ASP A 74 -14.86 -5.02 -7.95
CA ASP A 74 -14.42 -4.33 -9.15
C ASP A 74 -13.63 -5.30 -10.05
N ALA A 75 -14.10 -5.53 -11.27
CA ALA A 75 -13.50 -6.47 -12.19
C ALA A 75 -12.05 -6.13 -12.62
N GLN A 76 -11.58 -4.90 -12.37
CA GLN A 76 -10.19 -4.51 -12.63
C GLN A 76 -9.22 -5.11 -11.60
N VAL A 77 -9.68 -5.31 -10.36
CA VAL A 77 -8.82 -5.71 -9.24
C VAL A 77 -9.24 -6.99 -8.57
N ASP A 78 -10.47 -7.46 -8.83
CA ASP A 78 -11.06 -8.61 -8.16
C ASP A 78 -11.29 -9.78 -9.13
N TYR A 79 -11.01 -10.99 -8.64
CA TYR A 79 -11.54 -12.22 -9.21
C TYR A 79 -12.96 -12.41 -8.69
N ILE A 80 -13.96 -12.25 -9.55
CA ILE A 80 -15.38 -12.27 -9.17
C ILE A 80 -16.01 -13.59 -9.60
N MET A 81 -16.56 -14.31 -8.64
CA MET A 81 -17.36 -15.52 -8.87
C MET A 81 -18.84 -15.20 -8.62
N GLU A 82 -19.68 -15.43 -9.60
CA GLU A 82 -21.12 -15.24 -9.50
C GLU A 82 -21.81 -16.52 -9.04
N LEU A 83 -22.56 -16.44 -7.94
CA LEU A 83 -23.32 -17.55 -7.38
C LEU A 83 -24.80 -17.30 -7.61
N SER A 84 -25.45 -18.14 -8.42
CA SER A 84 -26.92 -18.17 -8.56
C SER A 84 -27.49 -19.09 -7.50
N ILE A 85 -28.08 -18.53 -6.46
CA ILE A 85 -28.60 -19.25 -5.29
C ILE A 85 -30.10 -19.55 -5.53
N PRO A 86 -30.56 -20.80 -5.36
CA PRO A 86 -31.97 -21.14 -5.48
C PRO A 86 -32.85 -20.35 -4.50
N ALA A 87 -34.06 -20.00 -4.93
CA ALA A 87 -35.03 -19.36 -4.07
C ALA A 87 -35.34 -20.25 -2.86
N GLY A 88 -35.08 -19.73 -1.65
CA GLY A 88 -35.27 -20.45 -0.40
C GLY A 88 -34.01 -20.81 0.37
N ALA A 89 -32.82 -20.61 -0.21
CA ALA A 89 -31.59 -20.73 0.56
C ALA A 89 -31.50 -19.57 1.59
N ALA A 90 -31.34 -19.95 2.86
CA ALA A 90 -31.37 -19.00 3.94
C ALA A 90 -30.10 -18.11 3.96
N ALA A 91 -30.28 -16.79 3.92
CA ALA A 91 -29.18 -15.82 4.05
C ALA A 91 -28.27 -16.06 5.28
N PRO A 92 -28.77 -16.55 6.43
CA PRO A 92 -27.93 -16.95 7.57
C PRO A 92 -26.96 -18.06 7.24
N LEU A 93 -27.37 -19.08 6.46
CA LEU A 93 -26.50 -20.19 6.07
C LEU A 93 -25.37 -19.72 5.13
N LEU A 94 -25.65 -18.83 4.18
CA LEU A 94 -24.62 -18.22 3.34
C LEU A 94 -23.55 -17.51 4.19
N ARG A 95 -23.99 -16.72 5.18
CA ARG A 95 -23.06 -15.98 6.05
C ARG A 95 -22.23 -16.92 6.93
N GLU A 96 -22.84 -17.98 7.45
CA GLU A 96 -22.12 -19.00 8.23
C GLU A 96 -21.06 -19.73 7.39
N LEU A 97 -21.38 -20.09 6.15
CA LEU A 97 -20.46 -20.76 5.23
C LEU A 97 -19.37 -19.82 4.71
N TRP A 98 -19.64 -18.51 4.62
CA TRP A 98 -18.69 -17.49 4.19
C TRP A 98 -17.65 -17.12 5.26
N ALA A 99 -18.01 -17.12 6.53
CA ALA A 99 -17.15 -16.68 7.63
C ALA A 99 -15.76 -17.36 7.66
N PRO A 100 -15.61 -18.67 7.40
CA PRO A 100 -14.30 -19.32 7.30
C PRO A 100 -13.45 -18.80 6.13
N ILE A 101 -14.08 -18.48 4.99
CA ILE A 101 -13.40 -17.93 3.81
C ILE A 101 -12.90 -16.52 4.13
N GLU A 102 -13.75 -15.69 4.70
CA GLU A 102 -13.39 -14.33 5.14
C GLU A 102 -12.24 -14.32 6.15
N SER A 103 -12.27 -15.24 7.12
CA SER A 103 -11.20 -15.39 8.10
C SER A 103 -9.86 -15.81 7.47
N ARG A 104 -9.90 -16.71 6.47
CA ARG A 104 -8.71 -17.24 5.81
C ARG A 104 -8.02 -16.23 4.90
N PHE A 105 -8.80 -15.53 4.08
CA PHE A 105 -8.27 -14.57 3.10
C PHE A 105 -8.22 -13.14 3.64
N ALA A 106 -8.51 -12.97 4.92
CA ALA A 106 -8.55 -11.68 5.63
C ALA A 106 -9.43 -10.64 4.89
N ARG A 107 -8.96 -9.40 4.82
CA ARG A 107 -9.73 -8.28 4.22
C ARG A 107 -9.75 -8.25 2.69
N ARG A 108 -9.17 -9.26 2.04
CA ARG A 108 -9.08 -9.31 0.56
C ARG A 108 -10.27 -9.95 -0.11
N VAL A 109 -11.23 -10.46 0.65
CA VAL A 109 -12.45 -11.05 0.08
C VAL A 109 -13.67 -10.20 0.36
N LEU A 110 -14.58 -10.19 -0.60
CA LEU A 110 -15.86 -9.49 -0.54
C LEU A 110 -17.00 -10.43 -0.88
N LEU A 111 -18.13 -10.25 -0.21
CA LEU A 111 -19.38 -10.92 -0.54
C LEU A 111 -20.45 -9.83 -0.75
N ALA A 112 -20.93 -9.68 -1.96
CA ALA A 112 -21.88 -8.66 -2.33
C ALA A 112 -23.13 -9.25 -2.99
N ALA A 113 -24.30 -8.66 -2.70
CA ALA A 113 -25.54 -9.02 -3.37
C ALA A 113 -25.56 -8.39 -4.77
N GLY A 114 -25.79 -9.21 -5.80
CA GLY A 114 -25.89 -8.83 -7.22
C GLY A 114 -27.32 -9.00 -7.75
N GLY A 115 -28.32 -8.50 -7.05
CA GLY A 115 -29.74 -8.74 -7.41
C GLY A 115 -30.20 -10.16 -7.11
N THR A 116 -30.31 -11.01 -8.14
CA THR A 116 -30.68 -12.43 -8.00
C THR A 116 -29.46 -13.34 -7.78
N THR A 117 -28.27 -12.81 -7.87
CA THR A 117 -26.99 -13.51 -7.67
C THR A 117 -26.24 -12.95 -6.48
N VAL A 118 -25.24 -13.68 -6.02
CA VAL A 118 -24.27 -13.23 -5.01
C VAL A 118 -22.89 -13.26 -5.63
N HIS A 119 -22.15 -12.19 -5.47
CA HIS A 119 -20.76 -12.09 -5.94
C HIS A 119 -19.81 -12.39 -4.80
N ALA A 120 -19.02 -13.45 -4.93
CA ALA A 120 -17.89 -13.74 -4.08
C ALA A 120 -16.61 -13.28 -4.80
N ALA A 121 -15.86 -12.39 -4.21
CA ALA A 121 -14.71 -11.78 -4.86
C ALA A 121 -13.45 -11.86 -4.01
N LEU A 122 -12.31 -12.09 -4.68
CA LEU A 122 -10.97 -12.00 -4.09
C LEU A 122 -10.19 -10.90 -4.78
N GLN A 123 -9.67 -9.96 -4.02
CA GLN A 123 -8.77 -8.92 -4.53
C GLN A 123 -7.45 -9.55 -4.98
N LEU A 124 -7.12 -9.37 -6.27
CA LEU A 124 -5.95 -9.98 -6.92
C LEU A 124 -4.68 -9.15 -6.73
N VAL A 125 -4.80 -7.81 -6.62
CA VAL A 125 -3.67 -6.88 -6.59
C VAL A 125 -3.73 -6.02 -5.34
N THR A 126 -2.61 -5.93 -4.64
CA THR A 126 -2.37 -5.00 -3.52
C THR A 126 -0.99 -4.39 -3.67
N ARG A 127 -0.60 -3.45 -2.81
CA ARG A 127 0.78 -2.92 -2.76
C ARG A 127 1.84 -4.01 -2.53
N ALA A 128 1.47 -5.13 -1.91
CA ALA A 128 2.35 -6.29 -1.71
C ALA A 128 2.55 -7.14 -2.98
N GLY A 129 1.83 -6.84 -4.05
CA GLY A 129 1.85 -7.55 -5.32
C GLY A 129 0.59 -8.34 -5.62
N VAL A 130 0.69 -9.26 -6.58
CA VAL A 130 -0.40 -10.09 -7.08
C VAL A 130 -0.51 -11.38 -6.27
N VAL A 131 -1.73 -11.86 -6.03
CA VAL A 131 -1.98 -13.17 -5.39
C VAL A 131 -1.34 -14.31 -6.21
N SER A 132 -0.94 -15.37 -5.53
CA SER A 132 -0.37 -16.55 -6.18
C SER A 132 -1.47 -17.39 -6.87
N ASP A 133 -1.06 -18.18 -7.87
CA ASP A 133 -1.94 -19.16 -8.53
C ASP A 133 -2.55 -20.14 -7.51
N ALA A 134 -1.77 -20.54 -6.51
CA ALA A 134 -2.22 -21.45 -5.44
C ALA A 134 -3.30 -20.81 -4.57
N GLU A 135 -3.11 -19.54 -4.19
CA GLU A 135 -4.07 -18.80 -3.36
C GLU A 135 -5.40 -18.55 -4.09
N LEU A 136 -5.32 -18.20 -5.39
CA LEU A 136 -6.52 -18.05 -6.22
C LEU A 136 -7.27 -19.38 -6.39
N LEU A 137 -6.55 -20.48 -6.64
CA LEU A 137 -7.16 -21.82 -6.74
C LEU A 137 -7.83 -22.21 -5.42
N GLU A 138 -7.21 -21.91 -4.30
CA GLU A 138 -7.75 -22.19 -2.98
C GLU A 138 -9.04 -21.40 -2.70
N PHE A 139 -9.05 -20.10 -3.04
CA PHE A 139 -10.25 -19.27 -2.95
C PHE A 139 -11.38 -19.86 -3.82
N ARG A 140 -11.09 -20.14 -5.08
CA ARG A 140 -12.06 -20.72 -6.01
C ARG A 140 -12.66 -22.01 -5.47
N SER A 141 -11.82 -22.95 -5.00
CA SER A 141 -12.26 -24.23 -4.44
C SER A 141 -13.13 -24.05 -3.19
N ALA A 142 -12.80 -23.07 -2.35
CA ALA A 142 -13.58 -22.75 -1.15
C ALA A 142 -14.98 -22.23 -1.53
N VAL A 143 -15.06 -21.33 -2.52
CA VAL A 143 -16.35 -20.79 -3.01
C VAL A 143 -17.16 -21.85 -3.73
N GLU A 144 -16.56 -22.70 -4.56
CA GLU A 144 -17.24 -23.84 -5.22
C GLU A 144 -17.81 -24.82 -4.17
N THR A 145 -17.06 -25.09 -3.09
CA THR A 145 -17.53 -25.92 -1.97
C THR A 145 -18.71 -25.28 -1.24
N LEU A 146 -18.66 -23.96 -1.01
CA LEU A 146 -19.76 -23.20 -0.43
C LEU A 146 -20.99 -23.28 -1.33
N ALA A 147 -20.83 -23.04 -2.62
CA ALA A 147 -21.92 -23.12 -3.60
C ALA A 147 -22.58 -24.49 -3.64
N ALA A 148 -21.80 -25.59 -3.62
CA ALA A 148 -22.32 -26.94 -3.57
C ALA A 148 -23.19 -27.19 -2.33
N LYS A 149 -22.80 -26.68 -1.15
CA LYS A 149 -23.61 -26.78 0.09
C LYS A 149 -24.92 -26.01 0.01
N LEU A 150 -24.97 -24.93 -0.78
CA LEU A 150 -26.16 -24.10 -0.99
C LEU A 150 -27.02 -24.61 -2.17
N GLY A 151 -26.56 -25.58 -2.93
CA GLY A 151 -27.20 -25.98 -4.20
C GLY A 151 -27.14 -24.87 -5.26
N ALA A 152 -26.18 -23.96 -5.16
CA ALA A 152 -25.99 -22.85 -6.08
C ALA A 152 -25.15 -23.25 -7.29
N THR A 153 -25.40 -22.60 -8.43
CA THR A 153 -24.53 -22.68 -9.60
C THR A 153 -23.51 -21.54 -9.56
N VAL A 154 -22.30 -21.83 -10.07
CA VAL A 154 -21.18 -20.86 -10.07
C VAL A 154 -20.79 -20.53 -11.50
N ALA A 155 -20.65 -19.25 -11.80
CA ALA A 155 -19.97 -18.73 -12.97
C ALA A 155 -18.72 -17.95 -12.51
N ALA A 156 -17.59 -18.23 -13.16
CA ALA A 156 -16.32 -17.58 -12.80
C ALA A 156 -15.47 -17.35 -14.06
N PRO A 157 -14.66 -16.29 -14.10
CA PRO A 157 -13.72 -16.07 -15.20
C PRO A 157 -12.61 -17.13 -15.20
N GLU A 158 -11.87 -17.19 -16.27
CA GLU A 158 -10.71 -18.05 -16.38
C GLU A 158 -9.58 -17.52 -15.48
N MET A 159 -9.03 -18.40 -14.63
CA MET A 159 -8.05 -18.00 -13.60
C MET A 159 -6.77 -17.42 -14.18
N ARG A 160 -6.27 -18.02 -15.27
CA ARG A 160 -5.03 -17.58 -15.90
C ARG A 160 -5.17 -16.20 -16.50
N GLU A 161 -6.27 -15.93 -17.20
CA GLU A 161 -6.56 -14.63 -17.78
C GLU A 161 -6.68 -13.56 -16.69
N ALA A 162 -7.36 -13.88 -15.59
CA ALA A 162 -7.50 -12.97 -14.45
C ALA A 162 -6.14 -12.65 -13.80
N LEU A 163 -5.27 -13.65 -13.61
CA LEU A 163 -3.94 -13.43 -13.05
C LEU A 163 -3.02 -12.67 -14.01
N ASP A 164 -3.11 -12.90 -15.30
CA ASP A 164 -2.30 -12.18 -16.29
C ASP A 164 -2.72 -10.71 -16.35
N ALA A 165 -4.01 -10.40 -16.31
CA ALA A 165 -4.53 -9.04 -16.19
C ALA A 165 -4.10 -8.37 -14.89
N ALA A 166 -4.15 -9.09 -13.77
CA ALA A 166 -3.70 -8.60 -12.48
C ALA A 166 -2.19 -8.27 -12.48
N ARG A 167 -1.35 -9.10 -13.09
CA ARG A 167 0.09 -8.85 -13.23
C ARG A 167 0.39 -7.65 -14.13
N GLU A 168 -0.43 -7.43 -15.16
CA GLU A 168 -0.31 -6.24 -16.01
C GLU A 168 -0.69 -4.97 -15.25
N LEU A 169 -1.79 -5.02 -14.49
CA LEU A 169 -2.21 -3.90 -13.64
C LEU A 169 -1.16 -3.57 -12.58
N ASP A 170 -0.61 -4.58 -11.89
CA ASP A 170 0.44 -4.41 -10.87
C ASP A 170 1.66 -3.69 -11.45
N ARG A 171 2.18 -4.17 -12.60
CA ARG A 171 3.29 -3.49 -13.30
C ARG A 171 2.94 -2.07 -13.70
N ALA A 172 1.72 -1.86 -14.19
CA ALA A 172 1.27 -0.55 -14.63
C ALA A 172 1.09 0.46 -13.48
N CYS A 173 0.83 -0.02 -12.27
CA CYS A 173 0.68 0.80 -11.06
C CYS A 173 2.01 1.01 -10.32
N ALA A 174 3.02 0.17 -10.54
CA ALA A 174 4.29 0.23 -9.82
C ALA A 174 4.98 1.60 -9.93
N ASP A 175 4.98 2.22 -11.12
CA ASP A 175 5.57 3.54 -11.35
C ASP A 175 4.75 4.70 -10.74
N ALA A 176 3.51 4.44 -10.38
CA ALA A 176 2.60 5.42 -9.79
C ALA A 176 2.41 5.24 -8.27
N ASP A 177 2.99 4.20 -7.68
CA ASP A 177 3.03 3.99 -6.22
C ASP A 177 4.12 4.85 -5.58
N ILE A 178 3.85 6.14 -5.51
CA ILE A 178 4.80 7.14 -5.02
C ILE A 178 4.37 7.66 -3.66
N GLN A 179 5.31 7.64 -2.73
CA GLN A 179 5.23 8.35 -1.46
C GLN A 179 6.24 9.49 -1.47
N VAL A 180 5.81 10.69 -1.09
CA VAL A 180 6.67 11.86 -0.98
C VAL A 180 6.87 12.18 0.49
N ALA A 181 8.12 12.32 0.92
CA ALA A 181 8.47 12.76 2.25
C ALA A 181 9.27 14.07 2.19
N LEU A 182 8.95 15.01 3.08
CA LEU A 182 9.72 16.22 3.35
C LEU A 182 10.17 16.17 4.81
N HIS A 183 11.46 16.25 5.04
CA HIS A 183 12.01 16.26 6.39
C HIS A 183 12.38 17.68 6.77
N VAL A 184 11.79 18.18 7.85
CA VAL A 184 12.18 19.46 8.45
C VAL A 184 13.13 19.16 9.60
N VAL A 185 14.39 19.52 9.45
CA VAL A 185 15.47 19.21 10.41
C VAL A 185 16.02 20.46 11.06
N GLY A 186 16.60 20.29 12.27
CA GLY A 186 17.19 21.38 13.03
C GLY A 186 16.15 22.29 13.69
N VAL A 187 14.93 21.78 13.91
CA VAL A 187 13.86 22.50 14.60
C VAL A 187 13.73 22.00 16.04
N GLY A 188 13.54 22.93 16.98
CA GLY A 188 13.30 22.63 18.40
C GLY A 188 11.82 22.32 18.70
N GLU A 189 11.15 23.23 19.40
CA GLU A 189 9.70 23.11 19.61
C GLU A 189 8.93 23.34 18.31
N LEU A 190 8.04 22.40 17.98
CA LEU A 190 7.25 22.42 16.77
C LEU A 190 5.94 23.18 17.03
N PRO A 191 5.63 24.24 16.27
CA PRO A 191 4.32 24.85 16.28
C PRO A 191 3.27 23.84 15.75
N GLN A 192 2.02 24.02 16.15
CA GLN A 192 0.93 23.24 15.55
C GLN A 192 0.75 23.69 14.09
N VAL A 193 0.78 22.71 13.18
CA VAL A 193 0.45 22.92 11.77
C VAL A 193 -0.86 22.24 11.44
N GLU A 194 -1.62 22.88 10.58
CA GLU A 194 -2.84 22.29 10.02
C GLU A 194 -2.46 21.15 9.07
N VAL A 195 -2.94 19.94 9.38
CA VAL A 195 -2.66 18.73 8.60
C VAL A 195 -3.86 18.46 7.70
N SER A 196 -3.68 18.59 6.40
CA SER A 196 -4.72 18.33 5.40
C SER A 196 -4.17 17.44 4.29
N GLY A 197 -4.57 16.17 4.29
CA GLY A 197 -4.22 15.20 3.24
C GLY A 197 -2.80 14.64 3.28
N PHE A 198 -1.99 14.95 4.31
CA PHE A 198 -0.65 14.40 4.52
C PHE A 198 -0.47 13.97 5.99
N GLN A 199 0.56 13.21 6.29
CA GLN A 199 0.89 12.73 7.63
C GLN A 199 2.05 13.52 8.23
N VAL A 200 2.08 13.64 9.56
CA VAL A 200 3.14 14.30 10.31
C VAL A 200 3.69 13.34 11.34
N GLU A 201 4.98 13.03 11.25
CA GLU A 201 5.68 12.15 12.17
C GLU A 201 6.81 12.92 12.87
N LYS A 202 6.82 12.90 14.20
CA LYS A 202 7.90 13.51 14.99
C LYS A 202 9.15 12.66 14.93
N ARG A 203 10.30 13.30 14.76
CA ARG A 203 11.64 12.70 14.81
C ARG A 203 12.46 13.33 15.93
N ALA A 204 13.58 12.72 16.25
CA ALA A 204 14.48 13.23 17.30
C ALA A 204 15.10 14.59 16.93
N ASP A 205 15.28 14.86 15.64
CA ASP A 205 15.93 16.06 15.09
C ASP A 205 14.97 16.98 14.33
N GLY A 206 13.64 16.69 14.38
CA GLY A 206 12.67 17.49 13.65
C GLY A 206 11.35 16.76 13.37
N VAL A 207 10.85 16.88 12.15
CA VAL A 207 9.57 16.28 11.72
C VAL A 207 9.64 15.79 10.28
N THR A 208 8.98 14.68 10.01
CA THR A 208 8.71 14.19 8.66
C THR A 208 7.27 14.49 8.28
N LEU A 209 7.07 15.12 7.15
CA LEU A 209 5.78 15.29 6.49
C LEU A 209 5.72 14.28 5.34
N ALA A 210 4.72 13.41 5.32
CA ALA A 210 4.61 12.34 4.33
C ALA A 210 3.26 12.36 3.62
N LEU A 211 3.29 12.15 2.31
CA LEU A 211 2.14 12.11 1.44
C LEU A 211 2.17 10.83 0.60
N ASP A 212 1.12 10.02 0.68
CA ASP A 212 0.88 8.91 -0.22
C ASP A 212 0.02 9.40 -1.39
N VAL A 213 0.64 9.53 -2.57
CA VAL A 213 0.04 10.17 -3.74
C VAL A 213 -1.18 9.41 -4.22
N ALA A 214 -1.08 8.10 -4.35
CA ALA A 214 -2.18 7.27 -4.86
C ALA A 214 -3.37 7.19 -3.90
N ARG A 215 -3.13 7.33 -2.60
CA ARG A 215 -4.16 7.23 -1.55
C ARG A 215 -4.80 8.56 -1.16
N THR A 216 -4.33 9.66 -1.71
CA THR A 216 -4.81 11.01 -1.37
C THR A 216 -5.73 11.53 -2.47
N THR A 217 -6.91 12.01 -2.12
CA THR A 217 -7.94 12.45 -3.08
C THR A 217 -7.48 13.60 -3.98
N GLU A 218 -6.75 14.57 -3.47
CA GLU A 218 -6.22 15.72 -4.22
C GLU A 218 -4.71 15.84 -3.94
N PRO A 219 -3.87 14.93 -4.48
CA PRO A 219 -2.47 14.81 -4.07
C PRO A 219 -1.67 16.09 -4.34
N ARG A 220 -1.94 16.79 -5.43
CA ARG A 220 -1.31 18.08 -5.73
C ARG A 220 -1.59 19.12 -4.65
N ARG A 221 -2.85 19.29 -4.27
CA ARG A 221 -3.28 20.25 -3.24
C ARG A 221 -2.75 19.87 -1.87
N ALA A 222 -2.78 18.57 -1.53
CA ALA A 222 -2.21 18.05 -0.29
C ALA A 222 -0.70 18.30 -0.21
N TYR A 223 0.02 18.09 -1.32
CA TYR A 223 1.45 18.40 -1.41
C TYR A 223 1.74 19.90 -1.22
N GLU A 224 0.97 20.77 -1.87
CA GLU A 224 1.12 22.22 -1.68
C GLU A 224 0.90 22.65 -0.23
N ALA A 225 -0.08 22.04 0.45
CA ALA A 225 -0.30 22.25 1.88
C ALA A 225 0.88 21.72 2.70
N MET A 226 1.38 20.53 2.38
CA MET A 226 2.54 19.92 3.03
C MET A 226 3.81 20.76 2.85
N ALA A 227 4.07 21.25 1.63
CA ALA A 227 5.24 22.09 1.36
C ALA A 227 5.17 23.44 2.12
N ARG A 228 4.00 24.09 2.15
CA ARG A 228 3.79 25.31 2.96
C ARG A 228 4.01 25.03 4.45
N ALA A 229 3.46 23.95 4.98
CA ALA A 229 3.67 23.55 6.37
C ALA A 229 5.16 23.31 6.67
N GLY A 230 5.88 22.63 5.77
CA GLY A 230 7.33 22.42 5.88
C GLY A 230 8.12 23.73 5.94
N VAL A 231 7.80 24.69 5.07
CA VAL A 231 8.42 26.02 5.05
C VAL A 231 8.15 26.78 6.36
N GLN A 232 6.90 26.77 6.82
CA GLN A 232 6.52 27.43 8.09
C GLN A 232 7.25 26.82 9.28
N LEU A 233 7.33 25.49 9.36
CA LEU A 233 8.06 24.79 10.43
C LEU A 233 9.56 25.11 10.39
N ALA A 234 10.18 25.10 9.23
CA ALA A 234 11.58 25.42 9.06
C ALA A 234 11.89 26.87 9.47
N GLN A 235 11.05 27.83 9.07
CA GLN A 235 11.20 29.24 9.43
C GLN A 235 11.01 29.47 10.93
N ALA A 236 9.97 28.88 11.54
CA ALA A 236 9.67 29.03 12.95
C ALA A 236 10.75 28.44 13.87
N GLY A 237 11.34 27.31 13.47
CA GLY A 237 12.35 26.58 14.25
C GLY A 237 13.80 26.91 13.88
N GLY A 238 14.06 27.75 12.86
CA GLY A 238 15.42 28.03 12.37
C GLY A 238 16.04 26.83 11.64
N GLY A 239 15.22 25.88 11.20
CA GLY A 239 15.64 24.65 10.52
C GLY A 239 15.66 24.77 9.00
N ARG A 240 15.73 23.63 8.33
CA ARG A 240 15.68 23.52 6.87
C ARG A 240 14.87 22.29 6.42
N ILE A 241 14.35 22.34 5.19
CA ILE A 241 13.69 21.19 4.56
C ILE A 241 14.75 20.40 3.81
N VAL A 242 14.74 19.07 3.97
CA VAL A 242 15.63 18.15 3.25
C VAL A 242 14.82 16.96 2.71
N ASP A 243 15.37 16.32 1.68
CA ASP A 243 14.87 15.04 1.14
C ASP A 243 15.35 13.84 2.00
N ASP A 244 14.99 12.61 1.58
CA ASP A 244 15.40 11.36 2.22
C ASP A 244 16.92 11.17 2.27
N ASN A 245 17.67 11.85 1.40
CA ASN A 245 19.13 11.82 1.34
C ASN A 245 19.80 12.92 2.17
N GLY A 246 18.99 13.80 2.82
CA GLY A 246 19.48 14.95 3.57
C GLY A 246 19.85 16.15 2.70
N THR A 247 19.52 16.14 1.41
CA THR A 247 19.74 17.24 0.48
C THR A 247 18.73 18.35 0.74
N ALA A 248 19.20 19.59 0.89
CA ALA A 248 18.30 20.72 1.12
C ALA A 248 17.39 20.97 -0.09
N LEU A 249 16.12 21.14 0.18
CA LEU A 249 15.09 21.43 -0.83
C LEU A 249 14.79 22.93 -0.80
N ASP A 250 15.12 23.59 -1.89
CA ASP A 250 14.73 24.97 -2.14
C ASP A 250 13.33 25.06 -2.78
N GLU A 251 12.84 26.28 -2.97
CA GLU A 251 11.52 26.54 -3.57
C GLU A 251 11.39 25.93 -4.99
N ARG A 252 12.47 25.96 -5.76
CA ARG A 252 12.49 25.38 -7.10
C ARG A 252 12.39 23.85 -7.08
N ALA A 253 13.10 23.21 -6.15
CA ALA A 253 13.02 21.76 -5.95
C ALA A 253 11.60 21.34 -5.52
N LEU A 254 11.00 22.05 -4.57
CA LEU A 254 9.63 21.82 -4.14
C LEU A 254 8.62 21.99 -5.29
N ALA A 255 8.77 23.02 -6.12
CA ALA A 255 7.92 23.21 -7.30
C ALA A 255 8.09 22.10 -8.34
N THR A 256 9.30 21.60 -8.52
CA THR A 256 9.59 20.47 -9.45
C THR A 256 8.89 19.17 -8.97
N ILE A 257 8.95 18.86 -7.68
CA ILE A 257 8.24 17.71 -7.11
C ILE A 257 6.72 17.86 -7.36
N GLY A 258 6.16 19.05 -7.11
CA GLY A 258 4.74 19.31 -7.38
C GLY A 258 4.33 19.04 -8.82
N ALA A 259 5.15 19.43 -9.79
CA ALA A 259 4.90 19.15 -11.22
C ALA A 259 4.97 17.64 -11.55
N GLN A 260 5.90 16.90 -10.92
CA GLN A 260 5.98 15.45 -11.08
C GLN A 260 4.75 14.73 -10.54
N LEU A 261 4.17 15.21 -9.43
CA LEU A 261 2.94 14.64 -8.87
C LEU A 261 1.74 14.78 -9.80
N GLU A 262 1.66 15.88 -10.58
CA GLU A 262 0.62 16.01 -11.61
C GLU A 262 0.73 14.92 -12.69
N ALA A 263 1.94 14.61 -13.13
CA ALA A 263 2.17 13.56 -14.11
C ALA A 263 1.78 12.17 -13.56
N VAL A 264 2.10 11.89 -12.29
CA VAL A 264 1.70 10.65 -11.61
C VAL A 264 0.18 10.56 -11.49
N GLN A 265 -0.48 11.61 -11.05
CA GLN A 265 -1.94 11.67 -10.96
C GLN A 265 -2.58 11.44 -12.33
N ALA A 266 -2.11 12.12 -13.38
CA ALA A 266 -2.61 11.94 -14.75
C ALA A 266 -2.45 10.49 -15.23
N THR A 267 -1.34 9.83 -14.86
CA THR A 267 -1.08 8.42 -15.19
C THR A 267 -2.08 7.48 -14.53
N LEU A 268 -2.40 7.69 -13.25
CA LEU A 268 -3.41 6.91 -12.52
C LEU A 268 -4.80 7.13 -13.10
N THR A 269 -5.20 8.40 -13.29
CA THR A 269 -6.52 8.77 -13.84
C THR A 269 -6.73 8.21 -15.26
N ALA A 270 -5.69 8.23 -16.11
CA ALA A 270 -5.75 7.64 -17.45
C ALA A 270 -6.04 6.12 -17.44
N ARG A 271 -5.81 5.45 -16.33
CA ARG A 271 -6.13 4.02 -16.10
C ARG A 271 -7.45 3.82 -15.36
N GLY A 272 -8.22 4.88 -15.13
CA GLY A 272 -9.46 4.83 -14.36
C GLY A 272 -9.26 4.69 -12.85
N ILE A 273 -8.03 4.92 -12.36
CA ILE A 273 -7.68 4.87 -10.93
C ILE A 273 -7.57 6.31 -10.43
N GLU A 274 -8.69 6.85 -9.94
CA GLU A 274 -8.66 8.17 -9.32
C GLU A 274 -7.96 8.12 -7.96
N PRO A 275 -6.93 8.95 -7.71
CA PRO A 275 -6.25 9.00 -6.41
C PRO A 275 -7.22 9.22 -5.26
N GLY A 276 -7.05 8.48 -4.17
CA GLY A 276 -7.94 8.53 -3.00
C GLY A 276 -9.31 7.88 -3.19
N SER A 277 -9.63 7.34 -4.38
CA SER A 277 -10.86 6.57 -4.60
C SER A 277 -10.84 5.25 -3.82
N ALA A 278 -12.01 4.62 -3.67
CA ALA A 278 -12.11 3.31 -3.04
C ALA A 278 -11.23 2.26 -3.74
N LEU A 279 -11.14 2.33 -5.08
CA LEU A 279 -10.27 1.48 -5.89
C LEU A 279 -8.79 1.73 -5.58
N ALA A 280 -8.35 3.00 -5.57
CA ALA A 280 -6.98 3.36 -5.25
C ALA A 280 -6.59 2.97 -3.82
N LEU A 281 -7.48 3.18 -2.83
CA LEU A 281 -7.27 2.78 -1.45
C LEU A 281 -7.10 1.26 -1.27
N ARG A 282 -7.75 0.47 -2.11
CA ARG A 282 -7.61 -0.98 -2.13
C ARG A 282 -6.32 -1.43 -2.81
N LEU A 283 -6.01 -0.89 -4.00
CA LEU A 283 -4.81 -1.23 -4.76
C LEU A 283 -3.52 -0.91 -4.00
N PHE A 284 -3.48 0.24 -3.34
CA PHE A 284 -2.30 0.73 -2.62
C PHE A 284 -2.41 0.51 -1.09
N SER A 285 -3.11 -0.55 -0.68
CA SER A 285 -3.27 -0.94 0.73
C SER A 285 -2.11 -1.80 1.25
#